data_dce692410fbbaae6f9115c01df066c03
#
_entry.id   dce692410fbbaae6f9115c01df066c03
#
_cell.length_a   1.000
_cell.length_b   1.000
_cell.length_c   1.000
_cell.angle_alpha   90.00
_cell.angle_beta   90.00
_cell.angle_gamma   90.00
#
_symmetry.space_group_name_H-M   'P 1'
#
loop_
_entity.id
_entity.type
_entity.pdbx_description
1 polymer ?
#
loop_
_entity_poly.entity_id
_entity_poly.type
_entity_poly.pdbx_seq_one_letter_code
_entity_poly.pdbx_strand_id
1 'polypeptide(L)'
;VDGTSKFYIQSQNPDDDIRTSDGLEVFMRDHGVKVGDVIAVTGKVSEYRSASRTNDLTTTQIEGQSIEVIAEGQDLPEPVVLDVDRKIPTQHIDSDGLVVFNPETDAIDYYESLEGMLVQINNPKIVSPVSYNDLIVIPGTMDATNDFGGLAITSTDFNPERITLNLNDRNLKANAGDWIDGNVVGTVAYDFGNYVIQTKPADLPEIKKSGKTVMTDVTTIEKDDNKLTVASYNIENFAVGDERVTDIAQSIVTNLKTPDIVQLSEVQDDSGSIDDGIVSAEESYQAIIDAIVEAGGPTYAYVEIAPEDKQDGGAPGGNIRVGMLYNTERVVLPEGAEAGTATEAVEY
;
A
#
# COMPACT_ATOMS: atom_id res chain seq x y z
N VAL A 1 -15.18 10.99 -17.86
CA VAL A 1 -14.67 12.37 -17.79
C VAL A 1 -13.94 12.55 -16.48
N ASP A 2 -12.67 12.92 -16.54
CA ASP A 2 -11.80 13.14 -15.40
C ASP A 2 -11.46 14.64 -15.26
N GLY A 3 -12.29 15.35 -14.50
CA GLY A 3 -12.14 16.79 -14.30
C GLY A 3 -12.38 17.62 -15.58
N THR A 4 -11.59 18.68 -15.77
CA THR A 4 -11.72 19.64 -16.88
C THR A 4 -10.58 19.56 -17.89
N SER A 5 -9.63 18.63 -17.71
CA SER A 5 -8.42 18.58 -18.53
C SER A 5 -8.23 17.29 -19.31
N LYS A 6 -8.94 16.22 -18.96
CA LYS A 6 -8.89 14.95 -19.69
C LYS A 6 -10.20 14.17 -19.60
N PHE A 7 -10.40 13.30 -20.56
CA PHE A 7 -11.51 12.37 -20.63
C PHE A 7 -11.12 11.16 -21.46
N TYR A 8 -11.94 10.11 -21.41
CA TYR A 8 -11.74 8.90 -22.19
C TYR A 8 -12.84 8.78 -23.23
N ILE A 9 -12.49 8.28 -24.39
CA ILE A 9 -13.42 7.89 -25.47
C ILE A 9 -13.26 6.41 -25.73
N GLN A 10 -14.33 5.77 -26.20
CA GLN A 10 -14.30 4.36 -26.59
C GLN A 10 -15.12 4.18 -27.87
N SER A 11 -14.61 3.33 -28.76
CA SER A 11 -15.29 2.99 -29.98
C SER A 11 -16.64 2.33 -29.70
N GLN A 12 -17.68 2.74 -30.46
CA GLN A 12 -18.98 2.05 -30.44
C GLN A 12 -18.96 0.73 -31.24
N ASN A 13 -17.92 0.53 -32.05
CA ASN A 13 -17.76 -0.64 -32.89
C ASN A 13 -16.36 -1.25 -32.59
N PRO A 14 -16.26 -2.13 -31.58
CA PRO A 14 -15.00 -2.80 -31.26
C PRO A 14 -14.50 -3.61 -32.47
N ASP A 15 -13.19 -3.78 -32.57
CA ASP A 15 -12.56 -4.53 -33.64
C ASP A 15 -12.41 -6.03 -33.32
N ASP A 16 -12.82 -6.47 -32.13
CA ASP A 16 -12.72 -7.83 -31.59
C ASP A 16 -11.28 -8.39 -31.49
N ASP A 17 -10.24 -7.55 -31.66
CA ASP A 17 -8.85 -7.95 -31.44
C ASP A 17 -8.46 -7.65 -29.98
N ILE A 18 -8.27 -8.71 -29.20
CA ILE A 18 -7.90 -8.59 -27.78
C ILE A 18 -6.52 -7.94 -27.56
N ARG A 19 -5.73 -7.73 -28.59
CA ARG A 19 -4.41 -7.10 -28.52
C ARG A 19 -4.46 -5.59 -28.70
N THR A 20 -5.60 -5.03 -29.04
CA THR A 20 -5.80 -3.60 -29.23
C THR A 20 -6.85 -3.07 -28.27
N SER A 21 -6.67 -1.83 -27.82
CA SER A 21 -7.69 -1.14 -27.04
C SER A 21 -8.65 -0.38 -27.96
N ASP A 22 -9.94 -0.51 -27.70
CA ASP A 22 -10.99 0.34 -28.30
C ASP A 22 -11.14 1.68 -27.58
N GLY A 23 -10.41 1.89 -26.48
CA GLY A 23 -10.41 3.10 -25.64
C GLY A 23 -9.23 4.01 -25.90
N LEU A 24 -9.36 5.29 -25.54
CA LEU A 24 -8.27 6.24 -25.70
C LEU A 24 -8.44 7.43 -24.75
N GLU A 25 -7.36 7.90 -24.14
CA GLU A 25 -7.35 9.14 -23.38
C GLU A 25 -7.30 10.35 -24.32
N VAL A 26 -8.05 11.40 -24.01
CA VAL A 26 -7.97 12.70 -24.67
C VAL A 26 -7.57 13.75 -23.64
N PHE A 27 -6.43 14.38 -23.86
CA PHE A 27 -5.99 15.53 -23.08
C PHE A 27 -6.40 16.82 -23.79
N MET A 28 -7.32 17.55 -23.18
CA MET A 28 -7.79 18.84 -23.69
C MET A 28 -8.41 19.65 -22.55
N ARG A 29 -7.85 20.82 -22.25
CA ARG A 29 -8.38 21.67 -21.19
C ARG A 29 -9.71 22.30 -21.58
N ASP A 30 -10.59 22.45 -20.59
CA ASP A 30 -11.90 23.11 -20.76
C ASP A 30 -12.75 22.52 -21.90
N HIS A 31 -12.66 21.20 -22.05
CA HIS A 31 -13.26 20.45 -23.17
C HIS A 31 -14.80 20.47 -23.22
N GLY A 32 -15.47 20.67 -22.09
CA GLY A 32 -16.93 20.76 -22.01
C GLY A 32 -17.70 19.45 -22.31
N VAL A 33 -17.00 18.34 -22.57
CA VAL A 33 -17.61 17.03 -22.88
C VAL A 33 -18.25 16.43 -21.63
N LYS A 34 -19.37 15.73 -21.84
CA LYS A 34 -20.11 15.01 -20.80
C LYS A 34 -20.08 13.51 -21.06
N VAL A 35 -20.32 12.73 -20.01
CA VAL A 35 -20.54 11.29 -20.15
C VAL A 35 -21.77 11.02 -21.01
N GLY A 36 -21.64 10.14 -22.02
CA GLY A 36 -22.70 9.83 -22.97
C GLY A 36 -22.69 10.71 -24.24
N ASP A 37 -21.72 11.64 -24.38
CA ASP A 37 -21.56 12.37 -25.63
C ASP A 37 -20.86 11.48 -26.68
N VAL A 38 -21.44 11.44 -27.89
CA VAL A 38 -20.76 10.92 -29.08
C VAL A 38 -20.07 12.09 -29.77
N ILE A 39 -18.75 11.98 -29.91
CA ILE A 39 -17.91 13.09 -30.34
C ILE A 39 -16.96 12.69 -31.48
N ALA A 40 -16.54 13.65 -32.28
CA ALA A 40 -15.38 13.57 -33.13
C ALA A 40 -14.27 14.46 -32.51
N VAL A 41 -13.09 13.88 -32.29
CA VAL A 41 -11.93 14.59 -31.78
C VAL A 41 -10.88 14.71 -32.86
N THR A 42 -10.34 15.92 -33.05
CA THR A 42 -9.16 16.15 -33.88
C THR A 42 -8.00 16.56 -32.99
N GLY A 43 -6.85 15.91 -33.15
CA GLY A 43 -5.68 16.19 -32.35
C GLY A 43 -4.45 15.41 -32.83
N LYS A 44 -3.38 15.51 -32.04
CA LYS A 44 -2.14 14.77 -32.26
C LYS A 44 -2.09 13.58 -31.30
N VAL A 45 -1.86 12.37 -31.83
CA VAL A 45 -1.57 11.21 -31.01
C VAL A 45 -0.18 11.34 -30.41
N SER A 46 -0.05 11.08 -29.14
CA SER A 46 1.23 11.10 -28.41
C SER A 46 1.26 10.03 -27.33
N GLU A 47 2.45 9.54 -27.06
CA GLU A 47 2.75 8.67 -25.94
C GLU A 47 3.20 9.53 -24.74
N TYR A 48 2.31 9.69 -23.78
CA TYR A 48 2.57 10.55 -22.63
C TYR A 48 3.22 9.77 -21.48
N ARG A 49 4.23 10.36 -20.91
CA ARG A 49 4.86 9.91 -19.65
C ARG A 49 5.31 11.11 -18.85
N SER A 50 5.13 11.08 -17.54
CA SER A 50 5.63 12.12 -16.64
C SER A 50 7.17 12.19 -16.71
N ALA A 51 7.71 13.39 -16.88
CA ALA A 51 9.16 13.62 -16.93
C ALA A 51 9.89 13.21 -15.64
N SER A 52 9.19 13.21 -14.51
CA SER A 52 9.73 12.78 -13.22
C SER A 52 9.67 11.26 -12.99
N ARG A 53 9.03 10.50 -13.88
CA ARG A 53 8.80 9.05 -13.76
C ARG A 53 9.31 8.33 -15.01
N THR A 54 10.59 8.37 -15.22
CA THR A 54 11.24 7.89 -16.44
C THR A 54 11.14 6.38 -16.67
N ASN A 55 10.79 5.62 -15.63
CA ASN A 55 10.64 4.16 -15.68
C ASN A 55 9.18 3.71 -15.86
N ASP A 56 8.21 4.63 -15.82
CA ASP A 56 6.82 4.29 -16.08
C ASP A 56 6.60 3.95 -17.56
N LEU A 57 5.56 3.20 -17.85
CA LEU A 57 5.05 3.05 -19.21
C LEU A 57 4.48 4.39 -19.70
N THR A 58 4.18 4.46 -20.97
CA THR A 58 3.49 5.61 -21.57
C THR A 58 2.00 5.37 -21.60
N THR A 59 1.21 6.43 -21.55
CA THR A 59 -0.22 6.42 -21.85
C THR A 59 -0.43 6.93 -23.27
N THR A 60 -1.11 6.17 -24.09
CA THR A 60 -1.52 6.65 -25.42
C THR A 60 -2.65 7.66 -25.30
N GLN A 61 -2.42 8.88 -25.79
CA GLN A 61 -3.40 9.95 -25.71
C GLN A 61 -3.53 10.76 -27.00
N ILE A 62 -4.68 11.43 -27.18
CA ILE A 62 -4.83 12.52 -28.14
C ILE A 62 -4.64 13.85 -27.43
N GLU A 63 -3.65 14.64 -27.86
CA GLU A 63 -3.58 16.07 -27.53
C GLU A 63 -4.64 16.80 -28.37
N GLY A 64 -5.83 17.00 -27.77
CA GLY A 64 -7.01 17.48 -28.48
C GLY A 64 -6.86 18.95 -28.93
N GLN A 65 -7.26 19.22 -30.17
CA GLN A 65 -7.28 20.56 -30.76
C GLN A 65 -8.71 21.05 -30.98
N SER A 66 -9.62 20.17 -31.37
CA SER A 66 -11.03 20.49 -31.54
C SER A 66 -11.91 19.26 -31.26
N ILE A 67 -13.13 19.53 -30.79
CA ILE A 67 -14.15 18.53 -30.50
C ILE A 67 -15.42 18.99 -31.21
N GLU A 68 -16.06 18.04 -31.91
CA GLU A 68 -17.41 18.18 -32.43
C GLU A 68 -18.32 17.19 -31.71
N VAL A 69 -19.38 17.69 -31.06
CA VAL A 69 -20.38 16.84 -30.40
C VAL A 69 -21.41 16.45 -31.48
N ILE A 70 -21.46 15.16 -31.77
CA ILE A 70 -22.35 14.58 -32.78
C ILE A 70 -23.72 14.25 -32.19
N ALA A 71 -23.72 13.70 -30.97
CA ALA A 71 -24.92 13.40 -30.18
C ALA A 71 -24.64 13.49 -28.70
N GLU A 72 -25.66 13.81 -27.91
CA GLU A 72 -25.54 13.89 -26.43
C GLU A 72 -26.38 12.80 -25.77
N GLY A 73 -25.97 12.39 -24.54
CA GLY A 73 -26.77 11.54 -23.67
C GLY A 73 -27.05 10.14 -24.19
N GLN A 74 -26.13 9.61 -24.98
CA GLN A 74 -26.23 8.25 -25.49
C GLN A 74 -25.76 7.24 -24.45
N ASP A 75 -26.20 5.99 -24.59
CA ASP A 75 -25.72 4.89 -23.76
C ASP A 75 -24.20 4.68 -23.96
N LEU A 76 -23.52 4.35 -22.90
CA LEU A 76 -22.09 3.99 -22.96
C LEU A 76 -21.94 2.60 -23.60
N PRO A 77 -20.76 2.31 -24.19
CA PRO A 77 -20.43 0.95 -24.60
C PRO A 77 -20.54 -0.01 -23.39
N GLU A 78 -20.90 -1.26 -23.66
CA GLU A 78 -20.91 -2.29 -22.63
C GLU A 78 -19.48 -2.47 -22.07
N PRO A 79 -19.31 -2.49 -20.74
CA PRO A 79 -18.00 -2.67 -20.15
C PRO A 79 -17.49 -4.11 -20.35
N VAL A 80 -16.19 -4.27 -20.56
CA VAL A 80 -15.55 -5.59 -20.53
C VAL A 80 -15.55 -6.11 -19.09
N VAL A 81 -16.21 -7.25 -18.84
CA VAL A 81 -16.26 -7.85 -17.52
C VAL A 81 -14.97 -8.63 -17.26
N LEU A 82 -14.12 -8.08 -16.37
CA LEU A 82 -12.83 -8.67 -16.04
C LEU A 82 -12.99 -10.06 -15.41
N ASP A 83 -12.16 -11.00 -15.81
CA ASP A 83 -12.16 -12.42 -15.45
C ASP A 83 -13.39 -13.21 -15.94
N VAL A 84 -14.33 -12.58 -16.63
CA VAL A 84 -15.49 -13.23 -17.24
C VAL A 84 -15.37 -13.20 -18.76
N ASP A 85 -15.41 -12.02 -19.37
CA ASP A 85 -15.28 -11.85 -20.82
C ASP A 85 -13.82 -12.04 -21.26
N ARG A 86 -12.89 -11.57 -20.44
CA ARG A 86 -11.46 -11.71 -20.64
C ARG A 86 -10.80 -12.19 -19.35
N LYS A 87 -10.09 -13.32 -19.41
CA LYS A 87 -9.40 -13.90 -18.26
C LYS A 87 -8.17 -13.09 -17.89
N ILE A 88 -8.05 -12.74 -16.61
CA ILE A 88 -6.86 -12.05 -16.08
C ILE A 88 -5.72 -13.07 -15.94
N PRO A 89 -4.52 -12.79 -16.48
CA PRO A 89 -3.34 -13.61 -16.20
C PRO A 89 -3.03 -13.63 -14.70
N THR A 90 -2.79 -14.82 -14.13
CA THR A 90 -2.53 -15.00 -12.70
C THR A 90 -1.13 -15.53 -12.40
N GLN A 91 -0.27 -15.67 -13.42
CA GLN A 91 1.07 -16.26 -13.26
C GLN A 91 2.19 -15.24 -13.46
N HIS A 92 2.04 -14.36 -14.42
CA HIS A 92 3.10 -13.44 -14.82
C HIS A 92 2.59 -12.01 -14.92
N ILE A 93 3.33 -11.08 -14.32
CA ILE A 93 3.16 -9.66 -14.63
C ILE A 93 3.69 -9.40 -16.02
N ASP A 94 4.90 -9.90 -16.31
CA ASP A 94 5.56 -9.91 -17.59
C ASP A 94 6.51 -11.11 -17.63
N SER A 95 6.45 -11.91 -18.67
CA SER A 95 7.21 -13.17 -18.77
C SER A 95 8.46 -13.06 -19.63
N ASP A 96 8.65 -11.98 -20.40
CA ASP A 96 9.70 -11.89 -21.43
C ASP A 96 10.43 -10.53 -21.50
N GLY A 97 10.17 -9.61 -20.60
CA GLY A 97 10.81 -8.29 -20.56
C GLY A 97 10.21 -7.30 -21.55
N LEU A 98 8.90 -7.34 -21.75
CA LEU A 98 8.13 -6.49 -22.66
C LEU A 98 8.53 -6.66 -24.15
N VAL A 99 8.93 -7.88 -24.54
CA VAL A 99 9.39 -8.16 -25.91
C VAL A 99 8.24 -8.59 -26.82
N VAL A 100 7.34 -9.44 -26.33
CA VAL A 100 6.20 -9.96 -27.09
C VAL A 100 4.91 -9.55 -26.41
N PHE A 101 4.10 -8.76 -27.08
CA PHE A 101 2.79 -8.37 -26.56
C PHE A 101 1.82 -9.56 -26.55
N ASN A 102 1.48 -10.04 -25.36
CA ASN A 102 0.63 -11.21 -25.16
C ASN A 102 -0.34 -11.03 -23.96
N PRO A 103 -1.50 -10.40 -24.17
CA PRO A 103 -2.48 -10.13 -23.12
C PRO A 103 -3.16 -11.37 -22.54
N GLU A 104 -2.93 -12.56 -23.09
CA GLU A 104 -3.47 -13.81 -22.52
C GLU A 104 -2.57 -14.40 -21.42
N THR A 105 -1.28 -14.05 -21.39
CA THR A 105 -0.31 -14.60 -20.44
C THR A 105 0.33 -13.58 -19.50
N ASP A 106 0.46 -12.34 -19.96
CA ASP A 106 1.14 -11.27 -19.24
C ASP A 106 0.15 -10.19 -18.82
N ALA A 107 0.08 -9.94 -17.51
CA ALA A 107 -0.92 -9.02 -16.95
C ALA A 107 -0.68 -7.57 -17.37
N ILE A 108 0.57 -7.18 -17.58
CA ILE A 108 0.89 -5.83 -18.05
C ILE A 108 0.30 -5.61 -19.45
N ASP A 109 0.43 -6.58 -20.34
CA ASP A 109 -0.14 -6.54 -21.70
C ASP A 109 -1.67 -6.64 -21.68
N TYR A 110 -2.20 -7.42 -20.73
CA TYR A 110 -3.65 -7.52 -20.53
C TYR A 110 -4.26 -6.17 -20.21
N TYR A 111 -3.71 -5.42 -19.25
CA TYR A 111 -4.23 -4.11 -18.90
C TYR A 111 -3.92 -3.05 -19.95
N GLU A 112 -2.76 -3.12 -20.62
CA GLU A 112 -2.43 -2.26 -21.76
C GLU A 112 -3.48 -2.38 -22.87
N SER A 113 -3.88 -3.60 -23.19
CA SER A 113 -4.91 -3.87 -24.21
C SER A 113 -6.33 -3.40 -23.81
N LEU A 114 -6.50 -2.89 -22.59
CA LEU A 114 -7.74 -2.32 -22.07
C LEU A 114 -7.61 -0.83 -21.73
N GLU A 115 -6.43 -0.21 -21.95
CA GLU A 115 -6.20 1.18 -21.58
C GLU A 115 -7.25 2.11 -22.21
N GLY A 116 -7.85 2.96 -21.40
CA GLY A 116 -8.91 3.87 -21.82
C GLY A 116 -10.31 3.25 -21.97
N MET A 117 -10.43 1.92 -21.87
CA MET A 117 -11.71 1.22 -21.99
C MET A 117 -12.49 1.19 -20.69
N LEU A 118 -13.82 1.11 -20.82
CA LEU A 118 -14.74 0.86 -19.73
C LEU A 118 -14.71 -0.63 -19.37
N VAL A 119 -14.46 -0.92 -18.08
CA VAL A 119 -14.40 -2.27 -17.55
C VAL A 119 -15.32 -2.44 -16.34
N GLN A 120 -15.69 -3.68 -16.04
CA GLN A 120 -16.50 -4.05 -14.90
C GLN A 120 -15.85 -5.17 -14.10
N ILE A 121 -15.93 -5.06 -12.77
CA ILE A 121 -15.54 -6.11 -11.84
C ILE A 121 -16.79 -6.54 -11.08
N ASN A 122 -17.10 -7.83 -11.12
CA ASN A 122 -18.26 -8.37 -10.43
C ASN A 122 -17.94 -8.74 -8.98
N ASN A 123 -18.68 -8.16 -8.04
CA ASN A 123 -18.58 -8.44 -6.60
C ASN A 123 -17.14 -8.55 -6.08
N PRO A 124 -16.30 -7.53 -6.31
CA PRO A 124 -14.88 -7.64 -6.01
C PRO A 124 -14.61 -7.87 -4.52
N LYS A 125 -13.63 -8.72 -4.23
CA LYS A 125 -13.11 -8.97 -2.87
C LYS A 125 -11.96 -8.00 -2.61
N ILE A 126 -11.96 -7.41 -1.43
CA ILE A 126 -10.92 -6.45 -1.01
C ILE A 126 -9.78 -7.25 -0.37
N VAL A 127 -8.56 -7.06 -0.88
CA VAL A 127 -7.38 -7.86 -0.47
C VAL A 127 -6.33 -7.07 0.30
N SER A 128 -6.55 -5.77 0.51
CA SER A 128 -5.69 -4.92 1.34
C SER A 128 -6.50 -3.84 2.05
N PRO A 129 -5.97 -3.22 3.11
CA PRO A 129 -6.50 -1.94 3.60
C PRO A 129 -6.42 -0.87 2.52
N VAL A 130 -7.27 0.17 2.62
CA VAL A 130 -7.15 1.37 1.77
C VAL A 130 -5.83 2.06 2.08
N SER A 131 -5.06 2.35 1.02
CA SER A 131 -3.81 3.09 1.13
C SER A 131 -3.84 4.28 0.16
N TYR A 132 -3.53 5.47 0.67
CA TYR A 132 -3.66 6.73 -0.08
C TYR A 132 -5.10 6.90 -0.63
N ASN A 133 -5.29 6.75 -1.93
CA ASN A 133 -6.59 6.84 -2.59
C ASN A 133 -7.00 5.51 -3.23
N ASP A 134 -6.25 4.45 -2.99
CA ASP A 134 -6.34 3.19 -3.69
C ASP A 134 -6.96 2.10 -2.82
N LEU A 135 -7.82 1.31 -3.43
CA LEU A 135 -8.39 0.11 -2.88
C LEU A 135 -8.00 -1.08 -3.78
N ILE A 136 -7.26 -2.03 -3.22
CA ILE A 136 -6.82 -3.21 -3.98
C ILE A 136 -7.87 -4.31 -3.86
N VAL A 137 -8.30 -4.81 -5.01
CA VAL A 137 -9.33 -5.85 -5.10
C VAL A 137 -8.92 -6.97 -6.06
N ILE A 138 -9.64 -8.08 -5.96
CA ILE A 138 -9.67 -9.15 -6.98
C ILE A 138 -11.11 -9.40 -7.41
N PRO A 139 -11.37 -9.92 -8.63
CA PRO A 139 -12.70 -10.32 -9.04
C PRO A 139 -13.36 -11.28 -8.04
N GLY A 140 -14.68 -11.18 -7.88
CA GLY A 140 -15.42 -12.05 -6.98
C GLY A 140 -15.32 -13.56 -7.33
N THR A 141 -14.95 -13.89 -8.55
CA THR A 141 -14.66 -15.25 -9.04
C THR A 141 -13.36 -15.86 -8.52
N MET A 142 -12.44 -15.02 -8.03
CA MET A 142 -11.13 -15.43 -7.50
C MET A 142 -11.16 -15.53 -5.97
N ASP A 143 -10.21 -16.27 -5.40
CA ASP A 143 -10.08 -16.45 -3.96
C ASP A 143 -8.81 -15.78 -3.43
N ALA A 144 -8.93 -15.23 -2.21
CA ALA A 144 -7.78 -14.78 -1.44
C ALA A 144 -6.87 -15.98 -1.09
N THR A 145 -5.58 -15.74 -0.97
CA THR A 145 -4.58 -16.79 -0.74
C THR A 145 -4.14 -16.93 0.72
N ASN A 146 -4.68 -16.09 1.62
CA ASN A 146 -4.45 -16.21 3.05
C ASN A 146 -5.75 -16.08 3.86
N ASP A 147 -5.71 -16.51 5.13
CA ASP A 147 -6.87 -16.59 6.02
C ASP A 147 -7.47 -15.22 6.37
N PHE A 148 -6.71 -14.15 6.21
CA PHE A 148 -7.15 -12.77 6.46
C PHE A 148 -7.89 -12.15 5.27
N GLY A 149 -7.90 -12.83 4.13
CA GLY A 149 -8.53 -12.34 2.91
C GLY A 149 -7.62 -11.52 2.00
N GLY A 150 -6.31 -11.56 2.23
CA GLY A 150 -5.29 -10.96 1.38
C GLY A 150 -4.67 -11.95 0.40
N LEU A 151 -3.72 -11.47 -0.39
CA LEU A 151 -2.92 -12.27 -1.31
C LEU A 151 -1.49 -12.42 -0.76
N ALA A 152 -1.01 -13.67 -0.71
CA ALA A 152 0.36 -13.96 -0.34
C ALA A 152 1.25 -13.87 -1.59
N ILE A 153 2.30 -13.07 -1.53
CA ILE A 153 3.33 -13.00 -2.57
C ILE A 153 4.33 -14.15 -2.40
N THR A 154 4.77 -14.74 -3.49
CA THR A 154 5.83 -15.76 -3.50
C THR A 154 6.97 -15.36 -4.45
N SER A 155 8.04 -16.13 -4.50
CA SER A 155 9.16 -15.88 -5.43
C SER A 155 8.81 -16.08 -6.91
N THR A 156 7.67 -16.71 -7.20
CA THR A 156 7.23 -17.05 -8.56
C THR A 156 5.85 -16.50 -8.90
N ASP A 157 5.17 -15.89 -7.91
CA ASP A 157 3.85 -15.32 -8.07
C ASP A 157 3.79 -13.97 -7.35
N PHE A 158 3.69 -12.91 -8.13
CA PHE A 158 3.60 -11.52 -7.67
C PHE A 158 2.17 -10.99 -7.71
N ASN A 159 1.18 -11.90 -7.77
CA ASN A 159 -0.26 -11.62 -7.78
C ASN A 159 -0.66 -10.62 -8.88
N PRO A 160 -0.49 -10.98 -10.16
CA PRO A 160 -0.83 -10.09 -11.28
C PRO A 160 -2.33 -9.84 -11.41
N GLU A 161 -3.19 -10.64 -10.77
CA GLU A 161 -4.64 -10.49 -10.71
C GLU A 161 -5.12 -9.34 -9.80
N ARG A 162 -4.22 -8.67 -9.11
CA ARG A 162 -4.57 -7.51 -8.28
C ARG A 162 -5.04 -6.35 -9.14
N ILE A 163 -6.19 -5.81 -8.81
CA ILE A 163 -6.77 -4.65 -9.46
C ILE A 163 -6.75 -3.48 -8.50
N THR A 164 -6.16 -2.38 -8.93
CA THR A 164 -6.16 -1.12 -8.17
C THR A 164 -7.37 -0.29 -8.58
N LEU A 165 -8.30 -0.07 -7.66
CA LEU A 165 -9.37 0.92 -7.81
C LEU A 165 -8.85 2.26 -7.28
N ASN A 166 -8.69 3.23 -8.17
CA ASN A 166 -8.37 4.60 -7.76
C ASN A 166 -9.67 5.37 -7.53
N LEU A 167 -9.94 5.71 -6.28
CA LEU A 167 -11.21 6.29 -5.83
C LEU A 167 -11.12 7.79 -5.58
N ASN A 168 -9.91 8.31 -5.46
CA ASN A 168 -9.68 9.69 -5.08
C ASN A 168 -10.37 10.11 -3.77
N ASP A 169 -10.54 9.16 -2.83
CA ASP A 169 -11.16 9.35 -1.53
C ASP A 169 -10.27 8.80 -0.40
N ARG A 170 -9.72 9.71 0.41
CA ARG A 170 -8.87 9.38 1.56
C ARG A 170 -9.64 8.94 2.81
N ASN A 171 -10.95 9.08 2.82
CA ASN A 171 -11.78 8.77 3.98
C ASN A 171 -12.37 7.36 3.94
N LEU A 172 -12.29 6.69 2.80
CA LEU A 172 -12.79 5.34 2.66
C LEU A 172 -12.05 4.39 3.61
N LYS A 173 -12.80 3.54 4.30
CA LYS A 173 -12.28 2.54 5.23
C LYS A 173 -12.69 1.15 4.79
N ALA A 174 -11.71 0.35 4.43
CA ALA A 174 -11.89 -1.07 4.13
C ALA A 174 -10.65 -1.87 4.56
N ASN A 175 -10.83 -3.15 4.79
CA ASN A 175 -9.78 -4.07 5.21
C ASN A 175 -9.74 -5.28 4.29
N ALA A 176 -8.63 -5.99 4.29
CA ALA A 176 -8.54 -7.29 3.63
C ALA A 176 -9.65 -8.22 4.15
N GLY A 177 -10.27 -8.96 3.23
CA GLY A 177 -11.41 -9.83 3.51
C GLY A 177 -12.79 -9.17 3.42
N ASP A 178 -12.89 -7.85 3.43
CA ASP A 178 -14.13 -7.15 3.06
C ASP A 178 -14.43 -7.38 1.57
N TRP A 179 -15.66 -7.07 1.13
CA TRP A 179 -16.03 -7.17 -0.29
C TRP A 179 -17.01 -6.07 -0.68
N ILE A 180 -17.08 -5.77 -1.96
CA ILE A 180 -18.06 -4.84 -2.53
C ILE A 180 -19.26 -5.66 -3.01
N ASP A 181 -20.45 -5.35 -2.48
CA ASP A 181 -21.70 -6.07 -2.78
C ASP A 181 -22.36 -5.48 -4.03
N GLY A 182 -21.85 -5.87 -5.20
CA GLY A 182 -22.29 -5.39 -6.49
C GLY A 182 -21.14 -5.21 -7.47
N ASN A 183 -21.46 -4.70 -8.66
CA ASN A 183 -20.51 -4.52 -9.74
C ASN A 183 -19.85 -3.14 -9.63
N VAL A 184 -18.54 -3.09 -9.83
CA VAL A 184 -17.76 -1.85 -9.94
C VAL A 184 -17.44 -1.62 -11.40
N VAL A 185 -17.80 -0.43 -11.91
CA VAL A 185 -17.50 -0.02 -13.28
C VAL A 185 -16.55 1.18 -13.24
N GLY A 186 -15.57 1.17 -14.13
CA GLY A 186 -14.60 2.24 -14.23
C GLY A 186 -13.79 2.17 -15.52
N THR A 187 -12.92 3.15 -15.71
CA THR A 187 -12.06 3.24 -16.90
C THR A 187 -10.64 2.81 -16.54
N VAL A 188 -10.04 1.96 -17.36
CA VAL A 188 -8.64 1.59 -17.21
C VAL A 188 -7.75 2.78 -17.56
N ALA A 189 -6.86 3.13 -16.65
CA ALA A 189 -5.87 4.19 -16.82
C ALA A 189 -4.52 3.72 -16.29
N TYR A 190 -3.47 4.48 -16.56
CA TYR A 190 -2.14 4.22 -16.02
C TYR A 190 -1.70 5.41 -15.13
N ASP A 191 -1.33 5.13 -13.89
CA ASP A 191 -0.84 6.15 -12.96
C ASP A 191 0.13 5.54 -11.93
N PHE A 192 1.16 6.29 -11.56
CA PHE A 192 2.16 5.91 -10.56
C PHE A 192 2.75 4.50 -10.75
N GLY A 193 3.03 4.11 -12.00
CA GLY A 193 3.64 2.81 -12.32
C GLY A 193 2.67 1.63 -12.30
N ASN A 194 1.35 1.87 -12.25
CA ASN A 194 0.33 0.82 -12.20
C ASN A 194 -0.82 1.11 -13.16
N TYR A 195 -1.41 0.06 -13.72
CA TYR A 195 -2.75 0.17 -14.27
C TYR A 195 -3.74 0.28 -13.11
N VAL A 196 -4.65 1.23 -13.24
CA VAL A 196 -5.68 1.51 -12.24
C VAL A 196 -7.03 1.57 -12.91
N ILE A 197 -8.08 1.23 -12.18
CA ILE A 197 -9.45 1.45 -12.62
C ILE A 197 -9.96 2.70 -11.93
N GLN A 198 -10.14 3.75 -12.69
CA GLN A 198 -10.70 5.00 -12.20
C GLN A 198 -12.21 4.85 -12.01
N THR A 199 -12.68 4.98 -10.80
CA THR A 199 -14.09 5.00 -10.45
C THR A 199 -14.35 6.05 -9.37
N LYS A 200 -15.61 6.46 -9.20
CA LYS A 200 -15.96 7.46 -8.19
C LYS A 200 -16.47 6.77 -6.92
N PRO A 201 -16.13 7.28 -5.73
CA PRO A 201 -16.69 6.74 -4.48
C PRO A 201 -18.22 6.69 -4.46
N ALA A 202 -18.89 7.67 -5.09
CA ALA A 202 -20.34 7.73 -5.17
C ALA A 202 -20.96 6.62 -6.04
N ASP A 203 -20.17 6.02 -6.94
CA ASP A 203 -20.59 4.97 -7.85
C ASP A 203 -20.25 3.56 -7.31
N LEU A 204 -19.56 3.49 -6.13
CA LEU A 204 -19.26 2.22 -5.49
C LEU A 204 -20.50 1.65 -4.83
N PRO A 205 -20.80 0.35 -5.04
CA PRO A 205 -21.75 -0.37 -4.21
C PRO A 205 -21.28 -0.46 -2.75
N GLU A 206 -22.17 -0.93 -1.88
CA GLU A 206 -21.88 -1.04 -0.46
C GLU A 206 -20.70 -1.96 -0.17
N ILE A 207 -19.76 -1.51 0.66
CA ILE A 207 -18.68 -2.35 1.18
C ILE A 207 -19.20 -3.13 2.38
N LYS A 208 -19.25 -4.43 2.25
CA LYS A 208 -19.59 -5.37 3.31
C LYS A 208 -18.36 -5.74 4.11
N LYS A 209 -18.50 -5.72 5.43
CA LYS A 209 -17.42 -6.06 6.35
C LYS A 209 -17.36 -7.56 6.57
N SER A 210 -16.18 -8.14 6.43
CA SER A 210 -15.94 -9.57 6.66
C SER A 210 -16.15 -9.98 8.13
N GLY A 211 -16.07 -9.02 9.03
CA GLY A 211 -16.06 -9.30 10.47
C GLY A 211 -14.81 -10.02 10.95
N LYS A 212 -13.85 -10.26 10.07
CA LYS A 212 -12.55 -10.79 10.46
C LYS A 212 -11.83 -9.75 11.29
N THR A 213 -11.48 -10.11 12.50
CA THR A 213 -10.62 -9.32 13.35
C THR A 213 -9.22 -9.88 13.21
N VAL A 214 -8.25 -9.04 12.90
CA VAL A 214 -6.85 -9.41 13.03
C VAL A 214 -6.62 -9.63 14.52
N MET A 215 -6.52 -10.90 14.92
CA MET A 215 -6.13 -11.26 16.27
C MET A 215 -4.63 -11.01 16.38
N THR A 216 -4.20 -10.32 17.41
CA THR A 216 -2.78 -10.21 17.72
C THR A 216 -2.27 -11.60 18.09
N ASP A 217 -1.32 -12.11 17.33
CA ASP A 217 -0.72 -13.41 17.60
C ASP A 217 0.05 -13.39 18.93
N VAL A 218 -0.01 -14.51 19.62
CA VAL A 218 0.79 -14.76 20.81
C VAL A 218 1.89 -15.74 20.46
N THR A 219 3.13 -15.44 20.79
CA THR A 219 4.24 -16.35 20.53
C THR A 219 4.03 -17.72 21.16
N THR A 220 4.38 -18.77 20.42
CA THR A 220 4.41 -20.14 20.93
C THR A 220 5.76 -20.50 21.59
N ILE A 221 6.73 -19.57 21.55
CA ILE A 221 8.03 -19.77 22.19
C ILE A 221 7.85 -19.74 23.70
N GLU A 222 8.27 -20.82 24.36
CA GLU A 222 8.27 -20.91 25.81
C GLU A 222 9.67 -20.59 26.36
N LYS A 223 9.71 -19.97 27.56
CA LYS A 223 10.97 -19.68 28.26
C LYS A 223 11.67 -20.96 28.69
N ASP A 224 12.99 -20.94 28.59
CA ASP A 224 13.89 -22.00 28.99
C ASP A 224 15.06 -21.38 29.76
N ASP A 225 15.41 -21.97 30.91
CA ASP A 225 16.47 -21.43 31.76
C ASP A 225 17.86 -21.43 31.10
N ASN A 226 18.06 -22.28 30.10
CA ASN A 226 19.33 -22.41 29.37
C ASN A 226 19.33 -21.67 28.03
N LYS A 227 18.27 -20.91 27.72
CA LYS A 227 18.13 -20.17 26.47
C LYS A 227 17.66 -18.76 26.76
N LEU A 228 18.14 -17.83 25.97
CA LEU A 228 17.62 -16.48 25.92
C LEU A 228 16.54 -16.37 24.86
N THR A 229 15.46 -15.67 25.19
CA THR A 229 14.43 -15.26 24.25
C THR A 229 14.72 -13.84 23.80
N VAL A 230 14.74 -13.63 22.47
CA VAL A 230 15.01 -12.33 21.86
C VAL A 230 13.86 -11.97 20.93
N ALA A 231 13.36 -10.75 21.05
CA ALA A 231 12.36 -10.19 20.17
C ALA A 231 12.85 -8.92 19.50
N SER A 232 12.34 -8.61 18.31
CA SER A 232 12.49 -7.33 17.63
C SER A 232 11.11 -6.71 17.46
N TYR A 233 10.97 -5.43 17.81
CA TYR A 233 9.70 -4.72 17.75
C TYR A 233 9.91 -3.29 17.25
N ASN A 234 9.34 -2.96 16.09
CA ASN A 234 9.25 -1.58 15.62
C ASN A 234 8.04 -0.91 16.30
N ILE A 235 8.26 0.14 17.04
CA ILE A 235 7.24 0.85 17.82
C ILE A 235 6.79 2.18 17.20
N GLU A 236 7.13 2.38 15.93
CA GLU A 236 6.65 3.47 15.07
C GLU A 236 6.79 4.87 15.70
N ASN A 237 8.01 5.43 15.63
CA ASN A 237 8.30 6.81 16.06
C ASN A 237 7.86 7.13 17.51
N PHE A 238 8.04 6.18 18.43
CA PHE A 238 7.61 6.33 19.82
C PHE A 238 8.46 7.36 20.59
N ALA A 239 7.80 8.25 21.31
CA ALA A 239 8.39 9.15 22.30
C ALA A 239 7.57 9.15 23.59
N VAL A 240 8.14 9.64 24.69
CA VAL A 240 7.41 9.83 25.94
C VAL A 240 6.16 10.70 25.72
N GLY A 241 5.04 10.30 26.34
CA GLY A 241 3.73 10.94 26.13
C GLY A 241 2.89 10.35 24.98
N ASP A 242 3.42 9.37 24.24
CA ASP A 242 2.63 8.64 23.23
C ASP A 242 1.56 7.78 23.93
N GLU A 243 0.31 7.95 23.52
CA GLU A 243 -0.84 7.21 24.09
C GLU A 243 -0.75 5.69 23.88
N ARG A 244 0.05 5.22 22.92
CA ARG A 244 0.25 3.80 22.60
C ARG A 244 1.16 3.06 23.59
N VAL A 245 1.78 3.74 24.55
CA VAL A 245 2.72 3.13 25.49
C VAL A 245 2.12 1.90 26.20
N THR A 246 0.85 1.96 26.59
CA THR A 246 0.14 0.84 27.22
C THR A 246 -0.02 -0.34 26.26
N ASP A 247 -0.37 -0.11 25.01
CA ASP A 247 -0.55 -1.15 23.99
C ASP A 247 0.80 -1.81 23.64
N ILE A 248 1.87 -1.01 23.54
CA ILE A 248 3.25 -1.50 23.33
C ILE A 248 3.66 -2.41 24.48
N ALA A 249 3.48 -1.95 25.73
CA ALA A 249 3.78 -2.73 26.92
C ALA A 249 2.96 -4.03 26.98
N GLN A 250 1.66 -3.97 26.69
CA GLN A 250 0.77 -5.13 26.66
C GLN A 250 1.23 -6.14 25.59
N SER A 251 1.71 -5.67 24.45
CA SER A 251 2.25 -6.53 23.39
C SER A 251 3.52 -7.23 23.85
N ILE A 252 4.42 -6.55 24.54
CA ILE A 252 5.65 -7.14 25.10
C ILE A 252 5.32 -8.18 26.17
N VAL A 253 4.36 -7.89 27.06
CA VAL A 253 4.02 -8.77 28.18
C VAL A 253 3.20 -9.97 27.72
N THR A 254 2.14 -9.75 26.96
CA THR A 254 1.15 -10.79 26.61
C THR A 254 1.52 -11.50 25.33
N ASN A 255 1.79 -10.76 24.25
CA ASN A 255 1.99 -11.35 22.95
C ASN A 255 3.39 -11.93 22.77
N LEU A 256 4.42 -11.21 23.23
CA LEU A 256 5.81 -11.66 23.17
C LEU A 256 6.23 -12.48 24.40
N LYS A 257 5.40 -12.57 25.47
CA LYS A 257 5.66 -13.30 26.72
C LYS A 257 6.93 -12.85 27.43
N THR A 258 7.13 -11.54 27.54
CA THR A 258 8.25 -10.93 28.27
C THR A 258 9.64 -11.47 27.85
N PRO A 259 10.10 -11.28 26.61
CA PRO A 259 11.40 -11.78 26.17
C PRO A 259 12.55 -11.35 27.09
N ASP A 260 13.64 -12.11 27.13
CA ASP A 260 14.83 -11.72 27.90
C ASP A 260 15.51 -10.47 27.34
N ILE A 261 15.43 -10.29 26.00
CA ILE A 261 15.91 -9.12 25.28
C ILE A 261 14.84 -8.68 24.28
N VAL A 262 14.53 -7.39 24.22
CA VAL A 262 13.65 -6.78 23.20
C VAL A 262 14.42 -5.68 22.49
N GLN A 263 14.74 -5.88 21.22
CA GLN A 263 15.27 -4.84 20.38
C GLN A 263 14.09 -3.96 19.93
N LEU A 264 14.16 -2.67 20.23
CA LEU A 264 13.20 -1.66 19.85
C LEU A 264 13.75 -0.84 18.69
N SER A 265 12.98 -0.71 17.61
CA SER A 265 13.26 0.21 16.51
C SER A 265 12.30 1.39 16.57
N GLU A 266 12.74 2.51 16.01
CA GLU A 266 11.98 3.75 15.91
C GLU A 266 11.63 4.37 17.27
N VAL A 267 12.57 4.30 18.23
CA VAL A 267 12.51 5.12 19.44
C VAL A 267 13.00 6.52 19.09
N GLN A 268 12.20 7.53 19.42
CA GLN A 268 12.55 8.95 19.27
C GLN A 268 13.19 9.47 20.55
N ASP A 269 13.77 10.67 20.49
CA ASP A 269 14.19 11.40 21.68
C ASP A 269 13.01 11.79 22.59
N ASP A 270 13.30 12.40 23.74
CA ASP A 270 12.29 12.74 24.73
C ASP A 270 11.36 13.89 24.30
N SER A 271 11.69 14.61 23.24
CA SER A 271 10.85 15.64 22.62
C SER A 271 10.10 15.16 21.36
N GLY A 272 10.38 13.94 20.91
CA GLY A 272 9.70 13.30 19.77
C GLY A 272 10.09 13.93 18.44
N SER A 273 9.15 14.57 17.76
CA SER A 273 9.38 15.20 16.45
C SER A 273 9.69 16.69 16.53
N ILE A 274 9.98 17.22 17.72
CA ILE A 274 10.27 18.64 17.91
C ILE A 274 11.75 18.90 17.62
N ASP A 275 12.04 19.85 16.73
CA ASP A 275 13.40 20.30 16.41
C ASP A 275 13.91 21.28 17.47
N ASP A 276 14.45 20.76 18.57
CA ASP A 276 14.93 21.54 19.73
C ASP A 276 16.36 21.19 20.17
N GLY A 277 17.00 20.22 19.48
CA GLY A 277 18.36 19.76 19.75
C GLY A 277 18.46 18.79 20.93
N ILE A 278 17.33 18.30 21.48
CA ILE A 278 17.32 17.19 22.45
C ILE A 278 17.64 15.91 21.69
N VAL A 279 18.57 15.11 22.26
CA VAL A 279 18.98 13.82 21.71
C VAL A 279 18.77 12.68 22.70
N SER A 280 18.54 13.00 24.00
CA SER A 280 18.23 12.01 25.04
C SER A 280 16.90 11.31 24.74
N ALA A 281 16.83 10.00 24.99
CA ALA A 281 15.59 9.21 24.99
C ALA A 281 15.36 8.51 26.34
N GLU A 282 15.96 9.03 27.41
CA GLU A 282 15.88 8.44 28.75
C GLU A 282 14.43 8.33 29.24
N GLU A 283 13.64 9.41 29.09
CA GLU A 283 12.24 9.43 29.50
C GLU A 283 11.39 8.52 28.60
N SER A 284 11.71 8.42 27.32
CA SER A 284 11.01 7.54 26.36
C SER A 284 11.22 6.06 26.71
N TYR A 285 12.44 5.63 27.00
CA TYR A 285 12.69 4.25 27.45
C TYR A 285 12.07 3.99 28.82
N GLN A 286 12.17 4.92 29.77
CA GLN A 286 11.60 4.75 31.10
C GLN A 286 10.08 4.60 31.05
N ALA A 287 9.38 5.37 30.20
CA ALA A 287 7.95 5.26 30.02
C ALA A 287 7.53 3.85 29.55
N ILE A 288 8.29 3.24 28.63
CA ILE A 288 8.02 1.86 28.19
C ILE A 288 8.26 0.86 29.33
N ILE A 289 9.38 1.01 30.05
CA ILE A 289 9.74 0.12 31.18
C ILE A 289 8.67 0.17 32.28
N ASP A 290 8.24 1.37 32.65
CA ASP A 290 7.20 1.57 33.68
C ASP A 290 5.88 0.94 33.23
N ALA A 291 5.47 1.14 31.98
CA ALA A 291 4.26 0.55 31.42
C ALA A 291 4.33 -0.99 31.37
N ILE A 292 5.51 -1.57 31.07
CA ILE A 292 5.71 -3.03 31.14
C ILE A 292 5.51 -3.54 32.56
N VAL A 293 6.04 -2.86 33.57
CA VAL A 293 5.86 -3.23 34.99
C VAL A 293 4.38 -3.10 35.38
N GLU A 294 3.69 -2.04 34.98
CA GLU A 294 2.25 -1.86 35.22
C GLU A 294 1.41 -2.97 34.55
N ALA A 295 1.82 -3.46 33.40
CA ALA A 295 1.19 -4.59 32.71
C ALA A 295 1.52 -5.95 33.34
N GLY A 296 2.31 -5.99 34.43
CA GLY A 296 2.69 -7.21 35.14
C GLY A 296 3.94 -7.91 34.59
N GLY A 297 4.70 -7.24 33.74
CA GLY A 297 5.99 -7.72 33.22
C GLY A 297 7.17 -7.52 34.19
N PRO A 298 8.36 -8.02 33.86
CA PRO A 298 9.56 -7.84 34.63
C PRO A 298 10.11 -6.42 34.49
N THR A 299 11.01 -6.03 35.40
CA THR A 299 11.79 -4.80 35.28
C THR A 299 12.89 -5.01 34.22
N TYR A 300 12.83 -4.19 33.17
CA TYR A 300 13.90 -4.11 32.18
C TYR A 300 14.87 -2.97 32.50
N ALA A 301 16.10 -3.11 32.05
CA ALA A 301 16.99 -1.99 31.80
C ALA A 301 17.14 -1.81 30.30
N TYR A 302 17.73 -0.71 29.86
CA TYR A 302 17.93 -0.46 28.43
C TYR A 302 19.40 -0.13 28.14
N VAL A 303 19.78 -0.35 26.89
CA VAL A 303 21.01 0.15 26.27
C VAL A 303 20.68 0.72 24.91
N GLU A 304 21.33 1.80 24.55
CA GLU A 304 21.21 2.44 23.27
C GLU A 304 22.51 3.14 22.86
N ILE A 305 22.59 3.52 21.60
CA ILE A 305 23.59 4.46 21.10
C ILE A 305 22.81 5.68 20.64
N ALA A 306 23.00 6.80 21.33
CA ALA A 306 22.32 8.04 20.94
C ALA A 306 22.83 8.52 19.57
N PRO A 307 21.93 8.94 18.66
CA PRO A 307 22.31 9.51 17.38
C PRO A 307 22.95 10.90 17.56
N GLU A 308 23.60 11.40 16.53
CA GLU A 308 23.86 12.83 16.40
C GLU A 308 22.59 13.56 15.98
N ASP A 309 22.41 14.81 16.44
CA ASP A 309 21.20 15.56 16.14
C ASP A 309 20.90 15.61 14.63
N LYS A 310 19.74 15.09 14.25
CA LYS A 310 19.20 15.03 12.86
C LYS A 310 20.08 14.27 11.84
N GLN A 311 20.89 13.31 12.26
CA GLN A 311 21.74 12.55 11.34
C GLN A 311 21.14 11.21 10.92
N ASP A 312 20.30 10.57 11.74
CA ASP A 312 19.82 9.21 11.50
C ASP A 312 18.41 9.13 10.89
N GLY A 313 17.84 10.27 10.51
CA GLY A 313 16.51 10.33 9.86
C GLY A 313 15.36 10.20 10.84
N GLY A 314 14.24 9.63 10.37
CA GLY A 314 12.99 9.54 11.13
C GLY A 314 12.04 10.71 10.87
N ALA A 315 11.21 11.05 11.86
CA ALA A 315 10.31 12.21 11.78
C ALA A 315 11.12 13.51 11.67
N PRO A 316 10.66 14.49 10.88
CA PRO A 316 11.35 15.79 10.80
C PRO A 316 11.52 16.41 12.19
N GLY A 317 12.75 16.73 12.56
CA GLY A 317 13.11 17.28 13.88
C GLY A 317 13.36 16.24 14.95
N GLY A 318 13.04 14.98 14.73
CA GLY A 318 13.29 13.89 15.68
C GLY A 318 14.68 13.27 15.53
N ASN A 319 15.06 12.48 16.53
CA ASN A 319 16.34 11.77 16.61
C ASN A 319 16.09 10.27 16.84
N ILE A 320 15.73 9.58 15.74
CA ILE A 320 15.36 8.16 15.74
C ILE A 320 16.55 7.25 16.06
N ARG A 321 16.29 6.17 16.77
CA ARG A 321 17.31 5.18 17.16
C ARG A 321 16.78 3.78 17.32
N VAL A 322 17.72 2.86 17.42
CA VAL A 322 17.50 1.48 17.87
C VAL A 322 18.09 1.33 19.27
N GLY A 323 17.34 0.69 20.15
CA GLY A 323 17.82 0.33 21.47
C GLY A 323 17.39 -1.07 21.87
N MET A 324 17.87 -1.54 23.00
CA MET A 324 17.53 -2.85 23.54
C MET A 324 17.07 -2.73 24.97
N LEU A 325 15.91 -3.30 25.28
CA LEU A 325 15.51 -3.62 26.65
C LEU A 325 16.05 -5.01 26.99
N TYR A 326 16.57 -5.17 28.20
CA TYR A 326 16.99 -6.47 28.72
C TYR A 326 16.48 -6.71 30.12
N ASN A 327 15.99 -7.93 30.36
CA ASN A 327 15.52 -8.35 31.67
C ASN A 327 16.70 -8.52 32.63
N THR A 328 16.77 -7.68 33.66
CA THR A 328 17.90 -7.64 34.59
C THR A 328 18.06 -8.88 35.47
N GLU A 329 17.02 -9.72 35.58
CA GLU A 329 17.10 -11.00 36.30
C GLU A 329 17.72 -12.12 35.42
N ARG A 330 17.80 -11.92 34.13
CA ARG A 330 18.23 -12.92 33.15
C ARG A 330 19.51 -12.54 32.40
N VAL A 331 19.73 -11.25 32.23
CA VAL A 331 20.81 -10.70 31.39
C VAL A 331 21.55 -9.62 32.17
N VAL A 332 22.88 -9.65 32.09
CA VAL A 332 23.74 -8.59 32.59
C VAL A 332 24.68 -8.15 31.48
N LEU A 333 25.01 -6.87 31.46
CA LEU A 333 26.08 -6.38 30.61
C LEU A 333 27.44 -6.82 31.18
N PRO A 334 28.39 -7.27 30.34
CA PRO A 334 29.73 -7.59 30.82
C PRO A 334 30.39 -6.38 31.48
N GLU A 335 31.11 -6.62 32.55
CA GLU A 335 31.92 -5.56 33.23
C GLU A 335 33.00 -5.04 32.26
N GLY A 336 33.04 -3.72 32.08
CA GLY A 336 33.97 -3.08 31.15
C GLY A 336 33.56 -3.14 29.66
N ALA A 337 32.33 -3.56 29.37
CA ALA A 337 31.79 -3.41 28.02
C ALA A 337 31.75 -1.92 27.63
N GLU A 338 32.38 -1.58 26.53
CA GLU A 338 32.33 -0.22 25.97
C GLU A 338 31.22 -0.16 24.92
N ALA A 339 30.37 0.85 25.01
CA ALA A 339 29.41 1.12 24.00
C ALA A 339 30.10 1.75 22.77
N GLY A 340 29.57 1.48 21.58
CA GLY A 340 29.92 2.25 20.40
C GLY A 340 29.42 3.70 20.48
N THR A 341 29.68 4.47 19.45
CA THR A 341 29.15 5.81 19.29
C THR A 341 28.35 5.89 17.99
N ALA A 342 27.67 7.00 17.74
CA ALA A 342 26.95 7.23 16.48
C ALA A 342 27.86 7.11 15.22
N THR A 343 29.16 7.35 15.39
CA THR A 343 30.15 7.37 14.30
C THR A 343 31.18 6.24 14.38
N GLU A 344 31.22 5.48 15.46
CA GLU A 344 32.18 4.38 15.67
C GLU A 344 31.47 3.09 16.03
N ALA A 345 31.66 2.07 15.20
CA ALA A 345 31.12 0.74 15.46
C ALA A 345 31.79 0.08 16.68
N VAL A 346 31.08 -0.79 17.37
CA VAL A 346 31.66 -1.67 18.40
C VAL A 346 32.60 -2.67 17.72
N GLU A 347 33.85 -2.74 18.16
CA GLU A 347 34.80 -3.79 17.75
C GLU A 347 34.62 -5.02 18.66
N TYR A 348 34.62 -6.21 18.06
CA TYR A 348 34.52 -7.51 18.75
C TYR A 348 35.89 -8.09 19.06
#